data_1dff136bacc4aa16b3d3104edba71020
#
_entry.id   1dff136bacc4aa16b3d3104edba71020
#
_cell.length_a   1.000
_cell.length_b   1.000
_cell.length_c   1.000
_cell.angle_alpha   90.00
_cell.angle_beta   90.00
_cell.angle_gamma   90.00
#
_symmetry.space_group_name_H-M   'P 1'
#
loop_
_entity.id
_entity.type
_entity.pdbx_description
1 polymer ?
#
loop_
_entity_poly.entity_id
_entity_poly.type
_entity_poly.pdbx_seq_one_letter_code
_entity_poly.pdbx_strand_id
1 'polypeptide(L)'
;MNYAQMFEDSFEYVKDALWGKWVKWLLLIVCVIIFPLFLGYVMEILRGKKPSPELENWSKLFIDGLKFFVVAIIYAIPVLLVLGISVGVTILANPGAIFSGIILGAFLVFVVAFLVLIIASIALVRFSRLQSFREAFNFAAIFEHIRRIGWGNYIVGLLLVYVALAVVNFIISNIPLVGGVLNFVLNPAYGIFFARFITLLYETAERITA
;
A
#
# COMPACT_ATOMS: atom_id res chain seq x y z
N MET A 1 -19.86 8.83 -1.49
CA MET A 1 -18.56 8.49 -2.07
C MET A 1 -18.77 7.51 -3.22
N ASN A 2 -18.17 7.74 -4.40
CA ASN A 2 -18.36 6.86 -5.56
C ASN A 2 -17.12 5.98 -5.76
N TYR A 3 -17.14 4.80 -5.17
CA TYR A 3 -16.01 3.85 -5.27
C TYR A 3 -15.81 3.34 -6.70
N ALA A 4 -16.89 3.12 -7.47
CA ALA A 4 -16.79 2.66 -8.85
C ALA A 4 -15.97 3.64 -9.70
N GLN A 5 -16.23 4.93 -9.56
CA GLN A 5 -15.46 5.98 -10.24
C GLN A 5 -13.98 6.02 -9.79
N MET A 6 -13.71 5.72 -8.50
CA MET A 6 -12.32 5.63 -8.01
C MET A 6 -11.59 4.43 -8.60
N PHE A 7 -12.27 3.28 -8.76
CA PHE A 7 -11.74 2.11 -9.45
C PHE A 7 -11.45 2.41 -10.92
N GLU A 8 -12.38 3.04 -11.61
CA GLU A 8 -12.25 3.43 -13.01
C GLU A 8 -11.07 4.40 -13.22
N ASP A 9 -11.00 5.51 -12.45
CA ASP A 9 -9.86 6.47 -12.51
C ASP A 9 -8.53 5.76 -12.21
N SER A 10 -8.50 4.84 -11.25
CA SER A 10 -7.28 4.11 -10.92
C SER A 10 -6.87 3.15 -12.02
N PHE A 11 -7.82 2.50 -12.68
CA PHE A 11 -7.57 1.62 -13.81
C PHE A 11 -7.09 2.40 -15.04
N GLU A 12 -7.74 3.51 -15.36
CA GLU A 12 -7.32 4.40 -16.44
C GLU A 12 -5.92 4.96 -16.19
N TYR A 13 -5.61 5.29 -14.94
CA TYR A 13 -4.28 5.77 -14.56
C TYR A 13 -3.19 4.71 -14.78
N VAL A 14 -3.47 3.43 -14.44
CA VAL A 14 -2.56 2.31 -14.74
C VAL A 14 -2.40 2.15 -16.24
N LYS A 15 -3.50 2.23 -16.99
CA LYS A 15 -3.49 2.14 -18.44
C LYS A 15 -2.64 3.27 -19.06
N ASP A 16 -2.83 4.51 -18.62
CA ASP A 16 -2.00 5.64 -19.05
C ASP A 16 -0.51 5.45 -18.69
N ALA A 17 -0.22 4.87 -17.54
CA ALA A 17 1.14 4.63 -17.09
C ALA A 17 1.89 3.56 -17.90
N LEU A 18 1.20 2.49 -18.33
CA LEU A 18 1.82 1.27 -18.83
C LEU A 18 1.43 0.90 -20.26
N TRP A 19 0.17 1.18 -20.70
CA TRP A 19 -0.31 0.74 -22.00
C TRP A 19 0.37 1.48 -23.13
N GLY A 20 0.95 0.72 -24.06
CA GLY A 20 1.76 1.30 -25.16
C GLY A 20 3.14 1.82 -24.75
N LYS A 21 3.47 1.79 -23.44
CA LYS A 21 4.75 2.28 -22.90
C LYS A 21 5.60 1.09 -22.40
N TRP A 22 5.88 0.13 -23.27
CA TRP A 22 6.54 -1.13 -22.91
C TRP A 22 7.90 -0.93 -22.24
N VAL A 23 8.69 0.05 -22.68
CA VAL A 23 9.98 0.39 -22.09
C VAL A 23 9.80 0.85 -20.64
N LYS A 24 8.83 1.74 -20.39
CA LYS A 24 8.52 2.20 -19.04
C LYS A 24 8.05 1.06 -18.15
N TRP A 25 7.23 0.14 -18.68
CA TRP A 25 6.80 -1.03 -17.93
C TRP A 25 7.97 -1.93 -17.54
N LEU A 26 8.87 -2.26 -18.47
CA LEU A 26 10.08 -3.03 -18.19
C LEU A 26 10.98 -2.34 -17.15
N LEU A 27 11.17 -1.03 -17.26
CA LEU A 27 11.92 -0.26 -16.27
C LEU A 27 11.26 -0.30 -14.89
N LEU A 28 9.93 -0.26 -14.80
CA LEU A 28 9.21 -0.39 -13.54
C LEU A 28 9.34 -1.79 -12.94
N ILE A 29 9.42 -2.85 -13.74
CA ILE A 29 9.73 -4.20 -13.26
C ILE A 29 11.14 -4.24 -12.65
N VAL A 30 12.12 -3.59 -13.28
CA VAL A 30 13.47 -3.44 -12.71
C VAL A 30 13.41 -2.62 -11.41
N CYS A 31 12.60 -1.57 -11.36
CA CYS A 31 12.40 -0.79 -10.14
C CYS A 31 11.79 -1.63 -9.00
N VAL A 32 10.94 -2.61 -9.28
CA VAL A 32 10.42 -3.54 -8.27
C VAL A 32 11.54 -4.39 -7.67
N ILE A 33 12.50 -4.82 -8.48
CA ILE A 33 13.70 -5.54 -8.00
C ILE A 33 14.56 -4.62 -7.12
N ILE A 34 14.77 -3.38 -7.57
CA ILE A 34 15.46 -2.33 -6.80
C ILE A 34 14.38 -1.54 -6.04
N PHE A 35 13.74 -2.20 -5.07
CA PHE A 35 12.52 -1.74 -4.44
C PHE A 35 12.48 -0.26 -3.99
N PRO A 36 13.57 0.41 -3.53
CA PRO A 36 13.51 1.84 -3.21
C PRO A 36 13.12 2.70 -4.42
N LEU A 37 13.55 2.32 -5.64
CA LEU A 37 13.15 3.05 -6.85
C LEU A 37 11.64 2.97 -7.10
N PHE A 38 11.07 1.78 -6.91
CA PHE A 38 9.62 1.60 -7.05
C PHE A 38 8.84 2.35 -5.97
N LEU A 39 9.31 2.33 -4.72
CA LEU A 39 8.70 3.10 -3.63
C LEU A 39 8.75 4.62 -3.89
N GLY A 40 9.85 5.11 -4.47
CA GLY A 40 9.96 6.50 -4.90
C GLY A 40 8.96 6.86 -6.00
N TYR A 41 8.76 5.97 -6.96
CA TYR A 41 7.74 6.12 -8.00
C TYR A 41 6.31 6.14 -7.40
N VAL A 42 6.02 5.23 -6.49
CA VAL A 42 4.75 5.20 -5.72
C VAL A 42 4.55 6.52 -4.97
N MET A 43 5.61 7.04 -4.33
CA MET A 43 5.55 8.31 -3.61
C MET A 43 5.18 9.49 -4.52
N GLU A 44 5.66 9.51 -5.78
CA GLU A 44 5.28 10.54 -6.76
C GLU A 44 3.78 10.44 -7.13
N ILE A 45 3.20 9.23 -7.19
CA ILE A 45 1.76 9.03 -7.40
C ILE A 45 0.96 9.53 -6.19
N LEU A 46 1.39 9.21 -4.97
CA LEU A 46 0.75 9.66 -3.73
C LEU A 46 0.77 11.19 -3.56
N ARG A 47 1.70 11.89 -4.20
CA ARG A 47 1.70 13.36 -4.32
C ARG A 47 0.56 13.90 -5.18
N GLY A 48 -0.20 13.04 -5.85
CA GLY A 48 -1.33 13.42 -6.70
C GLY A 48 -0.96 13.78 -8.12
N LYS A 49 0.23 13.40 -8.61
CA LYS A 49 0.62 13.71 -9.99
C LYS A 49 -0.33 13.11 -11.03
N LYS A 50 -0.75 13.93 -11.98
CA LYS A 50 -1.47 13.58 -13.20
C LYS A 50 -0.83 14.36 -14.37
N PRO A 51 -0.53 13.72 -15.52
CA PRO A 51 -0.56 12.27 -15.80
C PRO A 51 0.42 11.47 -14.94
N SER A 52 0.50 10.14 -15.18
CA SER A 52 1.41 9.25 -14.45
C SER A 52 2.86 9.74 -14.53
N PRO A 53 3.64 9.72 -13.41
CA PRO A 53 5.02 10.20 -13.43
C PRO A 53 5.88 9.46 -14.45
N GLU A 54 6.83 10.15 -15.07
CA GLU A 54 7.87 9.52 -15.87
C GLU A 54 9.06 9.09 -14.99
N LEU A 55 9.85 8.14 -15.46
CA LEU A 55 11.03 7.62 -14.74
C LEU A 55 12.25 8.52 -15.03
N GLU A 56 12.16 9.74 -14.53
CA GLU A 56 13.23 10.71 -14.56
C GLU A 56 13.85 10.85 -13.16
N ASN A 57 15.05 11.42 -13.07
CA ASN A 57 15.72 11.69 -11.78
C ASN A 57 15.83 10.45 -10.85
N TRP A 58 16.46 9.40 -11.33
CA TRP A 58 16.66 8.14 -10.62
C TRP A 58 17.20 8.31 -9.19
N SER A 59 18.13 9.26 -9.00
CA SER A 59 18.68 9.57 -7.67
C SER A 59 17.62 10.09 -6.71
N LYS A 60 16.73 10.97 -7.18
CA LYS A 60 15.61 11.49 -6.38
C LYS A 60 14.62 10.37 -6.05
N LEU A 61 14.26 9.55 -7.03
CA LEU A 61 13.36 8.40 -6.82
C LEU A 61 13.93 7.45 -5.78
N PHE A 62 15.23 7.16 -5.86
CA PHE A 62 15.89 6.28 -4.90
C PHE A 62 15.88 6.85 -3.47
N ILE A 63 16.26 8.12 -3.31
CA ILE A 63 16.30 8.80 -2.01
C ILE A 63 14.89 8.92 -1.41
N ASP A 64 13.92 9.33 -2.21
CA ASP A 64 12.53 9.46 -1.77
C ASP A 64 11.95 8.10 -1.39
N GLY A 65 12.28 7.05 -2.16
CA GLY A 65 11.89 5.68 -1.85
C GLY A 65 12.53 5.13 -0.58
N LEU A 66 13.80 5.45 -0.30
CA LEU A 66 14.43 5.10 0.97
C LEU A 66 13.75 5.78 2.15
N LYS A 67 13.40 7.06 2.03
CA LYS A 67 12.64 7.78 3.07
C LYS A 67 11.27 7.13 3.30
N PHE A 68 10.57 6.79 2.22
CA PHE A 68 9.29 6.08 2.28
C PHE A 68 9.43 4.73 2.99
N PHE A 69 10.49 3.98 2.65
CA PHE A 69 10.79 2.68 3.26
C PHE A 69 11.04 2.78 4.76
N VAL A 70 11.79 3.80 5.20
CA VAL A 70 12.01 4.05 6.63
C VAL A 70 10.68 4.27 7.36
N VAL A 71 9.78 5.09 6.81
CA VAL A 71 8.44 5.30 7.39
C VAL A 71 7.66 3.99 7.43
N ALA A 72 7.69 3.21 6.34
CA ALA A 72 6.99 1.93 6.26
C ALA A 72 7.52 0.91 7.30
N ILE A 73 8.84 0.84 7.50
CA ILE A 73 9.45 -0.02 8.54
C ILE A 73 8.94 0.40 9.93
N ILE A 74 8.92 1.68 10.25
CA ILE A 74 8.47 2.15 11.58
C ILE A 74 7.01 1.73 11.80
N TYR A 75 6.15 1.83 10.79
CA TYR A 75 4.78 1.35 10.85
C TYR A 75 4.68 -0.19 10.93
N ALA A 76 5.66 -0.93 10.43
CA ALA A 76 5.69 -2.38 10.54
C ALA A 76 6.11 -2.88 11.94
N ILE A 77 6.81 -2.05 12.75
CA ILE A 77 7.32 -2.46 14.06
C ILE A 77 6.23 -3.08 14.96
N PRO A 78 5.03 -2.48 15.16
CA PRO A 78 4.01 -3.09 16.01
C PRO A 78 3.58 -4.49 15.53
N VAL A 79 3.49 -4.68 14.21
CA VAL A 79 3.12 -5.98 13.61
C VAL A 79 4.22 -7.02 13.85
N LEU A 80 5.48 -6.62 13.63
CA LEU A 80 6.65 -7.49 13.85
C LEU A 80 6.81 -7.87 15.32
N LEU A 81 6.54 -6.96 16.26
CA LEU A 81 6.55 -7.23 17.69
C LEU A 81 5.48 -8.28 18.08
N VAL A 82 4.24 -8.09 17.61
CA VAL A 82 3.16 -9.05 17.89
C VAL A 82 3.47 -10.40 17.25
N LEU A 83 4.00 -10.43 16.03
CA LEU A 83 4.44 -11.65 15.37
C LEU A 83 5.53 -12.37 16.19
N GLY A 84 6.58 -11.65 16.59
CA GLY A 84 7.68 -12.21 17.37
C GLY A 84 7.22 -12.77 18.72
N ILE A 85 6.35 -12.03 19.43
CA ILE A 85 5.76 -12.50 20.70
C ILE A 85 4.90 -13.74 20.47
N SER A 86 4.04 -13.73 19.45
CA SER A 86 3.15 -14.87 19.13
C SER A 86 3.93 -16.13 18.79
N VAL A 87 4.99 -16.01 18.01
CA VAL A 87 5.90 -17.14 17.70
C VAL A 87 6.62 -17.62 18.94
N GLY A 88 7.19 -16.70 19.74
CA GLY A 88 7.89 -17.04 20.97
C GLY A 88 7.00 -17.79 21.98
N VAL A 89 5.79 -17.29 22.22
CA VAL A 89 4.80 -17.94 23.10
C VAL A 89 4.42 -19.33 22.58
N THR A 90 4.22 -19.46 21.27
CA THR A 90 3.85 -20.74 20.64
C THR A 90 4.96 -21.79 20.79
N ILE A 91 6.23 -21.39 20.64
CA ILE A 91 7.38 -22.31 20.80
C ILE A 91 7.54 -22.76 22.25
N LEU A 92 7.27 -21.89 23.24
CA LEU A 92 7.39 -22.15 24.65
C LEU A 92 6.16 -22.86 25.24
N ALA A 93 5.05 -22.93 24.52
CA ALA A 93 3.82 -23.57 24.93
C ALA A 93 3.95 -25.12 24.94
N ASN A 94 3.12 -25.78 25.77
CA ASN A 94 3.00 -27.23 25.70
C ASN A 94 2.60 -27.72 24.32
N PRO A 95 3.11 -28.88 23.87
CA PRO A 95 2.79 -29.42 22.53
C PRO A 95 1.29 -29.49 22.22
N GLY A 96 0.43 -29.71 23.20
CA GLY A 96 -1.04 -29.70 23.02
C GLY A 96 -1.65 -28.31 22.78
N ALA A 97 -0.93 -27.23 23.06
CA ALA A 97 -1.41 -25.85 22.90
C ALA A 97 -0.85 -25.16 21.65
N ILE A 98 0.04 -25.80 20.89
CA ILE A 98 0.71 -25.19 19.73
C ILE A 98 -0.31 -24.75 18.68
N PHE A 99 -1.29 -25.59 18.34
CA PHE A 99 -2.28 -25.29 17.31
C PHE A 99 -3.16 -24.07 17.69
N SER A 100 -3.64 -24.02 18.93
CA SER A 100 -4.41 -22.88 19.44
C SER A 100 -3.55 -21.60 19.53
N GLY A 101 -2.28 -21.73 19.90
CA GLY A 101 -1.32 -20.62 19.91
C GLY A 101 -1.08 -20.02 18.51
N ILE A 102 -0.95 -20.86 17.49
CA ILE A 102 -0.80 -20.41 16.10
C ILE A 102 -2.05 -19.64 15.63
N ILE A 103 -3.26 -20.17 15.89
CA ILE A 103 -4.51 -19.52 15.49
C ILE A 103 -4.66 -18.15 16.17
N LEU A 104 -4.49 -18.11 17.49
CA LEU A 104 -4.59 -16.87 18.26
C LEU A 104 -3.53 -15.86 17.84
N GLY A 105 -2.29 -16.31 17.65
CA GLY A 105 -1.19 -15.47 17.18
C GLY A 105 -1.46 -14.89 15.80
N ALA A 106 -1.92 -15.70 14.85
CA ALA A 106 -2.28 -15.25 13.50
C ALA A 106 -3.43 -14.23 13.53
N PHE A 107 -4.43 -14.45 14.38
CA PHE A 107 -5.54 -13.51 14.58
C PHE A 107 -5.05 -12.15 15.13
N LEU A 108 -4.19 -12.17 16.17
CA LEU A 108 -3.65 -10.95 16.75
C LEU A 108 -2.78 -10.18 15.74
N VAL A 109 -1.91 -10.86 15.00
CA VAL A 109 -1.11 -10.26 13.92
C VAL A 109 -2.01 -9.63 12.86
N PHE A 110 -3.07 -10.33 12.45
CA PHE A 110 -4.04 -9.81 11.48
C PHE A 110 -4.71 -8.52 11.97
N VAL A 111 -5.20 -8.51 13.22
CA VAL A 111 -5.86 -7.35 13.81
C VAL A 111 -4.90 -6.15 13.87
N VAL A 112 -3.68 -6.36 14.38
CA VAL A 112 -2.69 -5.28 14.48
C VAL A 112 -2.26 -4.79 13.10
N ALA A 113 -2.03 -5.69 12.14
CA ALA A 113 -1.70 -5.32 10.77
C ALA A 113 -2.82 -4.49 10.11
N PHE A 114 -4.07 -4.86 10.35
CA PHE A 114 -5.22 -4.10 9.84
C PHE A 114 -5.31 -2.69 10.43
N LEU A 115 -5.09 -2.54 11.75
CA LEU A 115 -5.07 -1.24 12.40
C LEU A 115 -3.91 -0.36 11.88
N VAL A 116 -2.73 -0.94 11.76
CA VAL A 116 -1.56 -0.26 11.18
C VAL A 116 -1.84 0.19 9.75
N LEU A 117 -2.44 -0.68 8.94
CA LEU A 117 -2.80 -0.39 7.56
C LEU A 117 -3.73 0.82 7.43
N ILE A 118 -4.76 0.90 8.28
CA ILE A 118 -5.69 2.04 8.32
C ILE A 118 -4.92 3.35 8.54
N ILE A 119 -4.00 3.38 9.49
CA ILE A 119 -3.26 4.58 9.85
C ILE A 119 -2.18 4.88 8.79
N ALA A 120 -1.39 3.87 8.40
CA ALA A 120 -0.26 4.00 7.50
C ALA A 120 -0.68 4.48 6.10
N SER A 121 -1.85 4.10 5.59
CA SER A 121 -2.31 4.53 4.27
C SER A 121 -2.42 6.06 4.17
N ILE A 122 -3.04 6.74 5.14
CA ILE A 122 -3.11 8.21 5.17
C ILE A 122 -1.77 8.83 5.54
N ALA A 123 -1.04 8.23 6.48
CA ALA A 123 0.28 8.69 6.91
C ALA A 123 1.27 8.77 5.74
N LEU A 124 1.30 7.76 4.89
CA LEU A 124 2.20 7.70 3.72
C LEU A 124 1.81 8.73 2.65
N VAL A 125 0.51 8.99 2.44
CA VAL A 125 0.08 10.08 1.55
C VAL A 125 0.51 11.44 2.11
N ARG A 126 0.26 11.71 3.40
CA ARG A 126 0.69 12.95 4.05
C ARG A 126 2.19 13.14 3.98
N PHE A 127 2.96 12.09 4.32
CA PHE A 127 4.42 12.10 4.17
C PHE A 127 4.85 12.44 2.75
N SER A 128 4.23 11.81 1.75
CA SER A 128 4.56 12.02 0.35
C SER A 128 4.28 13.46 -0.11
N ARG A 129 3.15 14.04 0.31
CA ARG A 129 2.73 15.39 -0.06
C ARG A 129 3.52 16.49 0.66
N LEU A 130 3.72 16.33 1.96
CA LEU A 130 4.35 17.34 2.82
C LEU A 130 5.88 17.16 2.95
N GLN A 131 6.42 16.04 2.47
CA GLN A 131 7.85 15.70 2.48
C GLN A 131 8.50 15.81 3.88
N SER A 132 7.72 15.58 4.93
CA SER A 132 8.12 15.71 6.32
C SER A 132 7.87 14.41 7.08
N PHE A 133 8.95 13.85 7.67
CA PHE A 133 8.83 12.68 8.54
C PHE A 133 7.87 12.91 9.71
N ARG A 134 7.85 14.14 10.27
CA ARG A 134 6.93 14.49 11.34
C ARG A 134 5.48 14.31 10.95
N GLU A 135 5.13 14.61 9.70
CA GLU A 135 3.76 14.47 9.20
C GLU A 135 3.34 13.02 8.98
N ALA A 136 4.28 12.12 8.77
CA ALA A 136 4.01 10.68 8.76
C ALA A 136 3.54 10.15 10.12
N PHE A 137 3.93 10.80 11.21
CA PHE A 137 3.61 10.38 12.59
C PHE A 137 2.73 11.40 13.33
N ASN A 138 2.15 12.33 12.62
CA ASN A 138 1.18 13.30 13.16
C ASN A 138 -0.20 12.63 13.26
N PHE A 139 -0.37 11.76 14.28
CA PHE A 139 -1.59 10.97 14.46
C PHE A 139 -2.84 11.85 14.59
N ALA A 140 -2.74 13.02 15.23
CA ALA A 140 -3.87 13.94 15.34
C ALA A 140 -4.38 14.38 13.96
N ALA A 141 -3.47 14.76 13.07
CA ALA A 141 -3.81 15.18 11.72
C ALA A 141 -4.26 14.00 10.83
N ILE A 142 -3.70 12.79 11.05
CA ILE A 142 -4.12 11.56 10.34
C ILE A 142 -5.56 11.20 10.73
N PHE A 143 -5.88 11.14 12.01
CA PHE A 143 -7.24 10.82 12.48
C PHE A 143 -8.26 11.88 12.09
N GLU A 144 -7.88 13.17 12.12
CA GLU A 144 -8.74 14.24 11.64
C GLU A 144 -9.03 14.09 10.14
N HIS A 145 -8.03 13.72 9.34
CA HIS A 145 -8.22 13.49 7.91
C HIS A 145 -9.17 12.30 7.64
N ILE A 146 -8.99 11.18 8.36
CA ILE A 146 -9.88 10.02 8.28
C ILE A 146 -11.31 10.40 8.70
N ARG A 147 -11.46 11.20 9.75
CA ARG A 147 -12.77 11.69 10.22
C ARG A 147 -13.48 12.52 9.14
N ARG A 148 -12.77 13.35 8.40
CA ARG A 148 -13.32 14.14 7.28
C ARG A 148 -13.79 13.26 6.12
N ILE A 149 -13.07 12.19 5.79
CA ILE A 149 -13.53 11.17 4.82
C ILE A 149 -14.79 10.46 5.34
N GLY A 150 -14.86 10.25 6.65
CA GLY A 150 -15.81 9.40 7.35
C GLY A 150 -15.26 7.98 7.53
N TRP A 151 -15.15 7.53 8.79
CA TRP A 151 -14.53 6.24 9.14
C TRP A 151 -15.08 5.06 8.36
N GLY A 152 -16.41 4.95 8.25
CA GLY A 152 -17.07 3.87 7.50
C GLY A 152 -16.67 3.87 6.02
N ASN A 153 -16.75 5.03 5.38
CA ASN A 153 -16.38 5.17 3.96
C ASN A 153 -14.89 4.86 3.74
N TYR A 154 -14.03 5.32 4.64
CA TYR A 154 -12.60 5.09 4.54
C TYR A 154 -12.25 3.61 4.66
N ILE A 155 -12.77 2.91 5.69
CA ILE A 155 -12.52 1.48 5.90
C ILE A 155 -13.08 0.65 4.74
N VAL A 156 -14.30 0.94 4.29
CA VAL A 156 -14.89 0.26 3.13
C VAL A 156 -14.04 0.47 1.88
N GLY A 157 -13.57 1.70 1.62
CA GLY A 157 -12.68 1.98 0.48
C GLY A 157 -11.38 1.18 0.55
N LEU A 158 -10.74 1.12 1.72
CA LEU A 158 -9.54 0.30 1.92
C LEU A 158 -9.83 -1.19 1.68
N LEU A 159 -10.88 -1.73 2.29
CA LEU A 159 -11.24 -3.14 2.11
C LEU A 159 -11.51 -3.47 0.65
N LEU A 160 -12.24 -2.61 -0.07
CA LEU A 160 -12.56 -2.83 -1.48
C LEU A 160 -11.29 -2.92 -2.34
N VAL A 161 -10.33 -2.00 -2.18
CA VAL A 161 -9.10 -2.04 -2.99
C VAL A 161 -8.23 -3.24 -2.65
N TYR A 162 -8.10 -3.59 -1.36
CA TYR A 162 -7.33 -4.76 -0.96
C TYR A 162 -7.95 -6.07 -1.43
N VAL A 163 -9.27 -6.23 -1.27
CA VAL A 163 -9.99 -7.42 -1.73
C VAL A 163 -9.90 -7.54 -3.26
N ALA A 164 -10.10 -6.44 -3.99
CA ALA A 164 -10.00 -6.46 -5.45
C ALA A 164 -8.61 -6.89 -5.92
N LEU A 165 -7.54 -6.31 -5.37
CA LEU A 165 -6.17 -6.69 -5.71
C LEU A 165 -5.83 -8.12 -5.27
N ALA A 166 -6.32 -8.55 -4.10
CA ALA A 166 -6.13 -9.92 -3.61
C ALA A 166 -6.82 -10.94 -4.52
N VAL A 167 -8.05 -10.67 -4.97
CA VAL A 167 -8.78 -11.54 -5.90
C VAL A 167 -8.06 -11.65 -7.25
N VAL A 168 -7.61 -10.52 -7.81
CA VAL A 168 -6.86 -10.53 -9.07
C VAL A 168 -5.55 -11.31 -8.92
N ASN A 169 -4.80 -11.04 -7.86
CA ASN A 169 -3.55 -11.75 -7.57
C ASN A 169 -3.79 -13.26 -7.38
N PHE A 170 -4.85 -13.64 -6.64
CA PHE A 170 -5.22 -15.02 -6.42
C PHE A 170 -5.57 -15.74 -7.74
N ILE A 171 -6.39 -15.13 -8.60
CA ILE A 171 -6.76 -15.71 -9.90
C ILE A 171 -5.51 -15.95 -10.74
N ILE A 172 -4.63 -14.96 -10.86
CA ILE A 172 -3.42 -15.06 -11.65
C ILE A 172 -2.44 -16.08 -11.07
N SER A 173 -2.29 -16.12 -9.75
CA SER A 173 -1.40 -17.10 -9.07
C SER A 173 -1.79 -18.55 -9.33
N ASN A 174 -3.08 -18.81 -9.57
CA ASN A 174 -3.57 -20.15 -9.85
C ASN A 174 -3.46 -20.58 -11.33
N ILE A 175 -2.88 -19.75 -12.20
CA ILE A 175 -2.59 -20.14 -13.59
C ILE A 175 -1.34 -21.04 -13.57
N PRO A 176 -1.46 -22.34 -13.96
CA PRO A 176 -0.33 -23.26 -13.93
C PRO A 176 0.84 -22.76 -14.77
N LEU A 177 2.06 -22.99 -14.31
CA LEU A 177 3.34 -22.69 -14.96
C LEU A 177 3.69 -21.19 -15.09
N VAL A 178 2.72 -20.31 -15.36
CA VAL A 178 2.97 -18.90 -15.69
C VAL A 178 2.50 -17.90 -14.63
N GLY A 179 1.66 -18.32 -13.68
CA GLY A 179 1.02 -17.42 -12.71
C GLY A 179 1.99 -16.59 -11.90
N GLY A 180 3.09 -17.20 -11.43
CA GLY A 180 4.13 -16.46 -10.69
C GLY A 180 4.84 -15.41 -11.55
N VAL A 181 5.16 -15.72 -12.79
CA VAL A 181 5.79 -14.78 -13.73
C VAL A 181 4.83 -13.64 -14.06
N LEU A 182 3.56 -13.95 -14.33
CA LEU A 182 2.55 -12.94 -14.62
C LEU A 182 2.35 -11.99 -13.43
N ASN A 183 2.27 -12.50 -12.20
CA ASN A 183 2.16 -11.67 -11.01
C ASN A 183 3.39 -10.77 -10.82
N PHE A 184 4.58 -11.29 -11.10
CA PHE A 184 5.80 -10.48 -11.04
C PHE A 184 5.78 -9.35 -12.08
N VAL A 185 5.38 -9.63 -13.32
CA VAL A 185 5.26 -8.64 -14.40
C VAL A 185 4.17 -7.61 -14.12
N LEU A 186 3.07 -8.01 -13.46
CA LEU A 186 1.95 -7.14 -13.09
C LEU A 186 2.16 -6.38 -11.77
N ASN A 187 3.21 -6.70 -11.01
CA ASN A 187 3.48 -6.06 -9.72
C ASN A 187 3.50 -4.53 -9.80
N PRO A 188 4.16 -3.89 -10.81
CA PRO A 188 4.08 -2.44 -10.98
C PRO A 188 2.64 -1.93 -11.16
N ALA A 189 1.81 -2.65 -11.91
CA ALA A 189 0.41 -2.27 -12.14
C ALA A 189 -0.40 -2.28 -10.83
N TYR A 190 -0.21 -3.31 -9.99
CA TYR A 190 -0.85 -3.37 -8.67
C TYR A 190 -0.44 -2.20 -7.77
N GLY A 191 0.85 -1.87 -7.73
CA GLY A 191 1.36 -0.76 -6.92
C GLY A 191 0.85 0.60 -7.40
N ILE A 192 0.82 0.83 -8.72
CA ILE A 192 0.28 2.05 -9.34
C ILE A 192 -1.21 2.19 -9.04
N PHE A 193 -1.98 1.12 -9.25
CA PHE A 193 -3.41 1.09 -8.97
C PHE A 193 -3.71 1.43 -7.51
N PHE A 194 -3.04 0.73 -6.60
CA PHE A 194 -3.19 0.95 -5.17
C PHE A 194 -2.86 2.39 -4.78
N ALA A 195 -1.69 2.89 -5.21
CA ALA A 195 -1.25 4.25 -4.90
C ALA A 195 -2.25 5.29 -5.41
N ARG A 196 -2.76 5.11 -6.63
CA ARG A 196 -3.76 6.02 -7.21
C ARG A 196 -5.07 5.98 -6.44
N PHE A 197 -5.58 4.80 -6.11
CA PHE A 197 -6.81 4.63 -5.35
C PHE A 197 -6.71 5.29 -3.96
N ILE A 198 -5.60 5.07 -3.24
CA ILE A 198 -5.37 5.70 -1.93
C ILE A 198 -5.25 7.22 -2.06
N THR A 199 -4.64 7.73 -3.14
CA THR A 199 -4.59 9.16 -3.43
C THR A 199 -5.99 9.75 -3.59
N LEU A 200 -6.87 9.09 -4.35
CA LEU A 200 -8.26 9.53 -4.54
C LEU A 200 -9.06 9.47 -3.23
N LEU A 201 -8.83 8.42 -2.45
CA LEU A 201 -9.45 8.26 -1.13
C LEU A 201 -9.04 9.40 -0.19
N TYR A 202 -7.77 9.77 -0.19
CA TYR A 202 -7.25 10.92 0.55
C TYR A 202 -7.89 12.24 0.07
N GLU A 203 -7.95 12.47 -1.24
CA GLU A 203 -8.51 13.69 -1.85
C GLU A 203 -10.02 13.88 -1.59
N THR A 204 -10.72 12.82 -1.19
CA THR A 204 -12.14 12.94 -0.83
C THR A 204 -12.36 13.88 0.35
N ALA A 205 -11.46 13.89 1.34
CA ALA A 205 -11.53 14.83 2.47
C ALA A 205 -11.33 16.29 2.04
N GLU A 206 -10.49 16.52 1.04
CA GLU A 206 -10.20 17.87 0.52
C GLU A 206 -11.39 18.44 -0.27
N ARG A 207 -12.13 17.58 -1.00
CA ARG A 207 -13.32 17.97 -1.78
C ARG A 207 -14.55 18.29 -0.91
N ILE A 208 -14.63 17.73 0.30
CA ILE A 208 -15.75 17.98 1.22
C ILE A 208 -15.58 19.35 1.90
N THR A 209 -14.37 19.87 1.98
CA THR A 209 -14.05 21.15 2.64
C THR A 209 -13.92 22.33 1.67
N ALA A 210 -14.00 22.10 0.37
CA ALA A 210 -13.99 23.12 -0.68
C ALA A 210 -15.43 23.44 -1.12
#